data_02b5d407a8b1187240007096d3a2f480
#
_entry.id   02b5d407a8b1187240007096d3a2f480
#
_cell.length_a   1.000
_cell.length_b   1.000
_cell.length_c   1.000
_cell.angle_alpha   90.00
_cell.angle_beta   90.00
_cell.angle_gamma   90.00
#
_symmetry.space_group_name_H-M   'P 1'
#
loop_
_entity.id
_entity.type
_entity.pdbx_description
1 polymer ?
#
loop_
_entity_poly.entity_id
_entity_poly.type
_entity_poly.pdbx_seq_one_letter_code
_entity_poly.pdbx_strand_id
1 'polypeptide(L)'
;LGRKVLGSQGKLLANFVKIIQTFCEENKDIDEMGQFIRPLAKHLKEWGDLTARIGMQATENPDAVGGAAVDYMYFSGYVTLAYLWARMALVAQTELANGSSEQAFYDSKVKTAQFYFTKLLPRTTTHVQRISTGVEPYMSMNVDQFAF
;
A
#
# COMPACT_ATOMS: atom_id res chain seq x y z
N LEU A 1 4.79 12.25 0.40
CA LEU A 1 4.62 12.25 -1.05
C LEU A 1 5.56 13.26 -1.71
N GLY A 2 5.33 14.57 -1.64
CA GLY A 2 6.04 15.60 -2.41
C GLY A 2 7.57 15.52 -2.30
N ARG A 3 8.12 15.72 -1.08
CA ARG A 3 9.58 15.83 -0.88
C ARG A 3 10.35 14.52 -1.14
N LYS A 4 9.86 13.38 -0.70
CA LYS A 4 10.62 12.11 -0.77
C LYS A 4 10.28 11.30 -2.02
N VAL A 5 9.03 11.19 -2.40
CA VAL A 5 8.62 10.39 -3.56
C VAL A 5 8.80 11.19 -4.84
N LEU A 6 8.04 12.27 -5.03
CA LEU A 6 8.11 13.07 -6.25
C LEU A 6 9.43 13.82 -6.38
N GLY A 7 9.95 14.40 -5.29
CA GLY A 7 11.23 15.11 -5.30
C GLY A 7 12.44 14.22 -5.62
N SER A 8 12.32 12.90 -5.46
CA SER A 8 13.35 11.94 -5.91
C SER A 8 13.05 11.36 -7.30
N GLN A 9 12.06 11.91 -8.03
CA GLN A 9 11.57 11.35 -9.29
C GLN A 9 11.14 9.87 -9.16
N GLY A 10 10.55 9.51 -8.01
CA GLY A 10 10.11 8.15 -7.72
C GLY A 10 11.20 7.15 -7.33
N LYS A 11 12.49 7.50 -7.38
CA LYS A 11 13.60 6.57 -7.15
C LYS A 11 13.55 5.91 -5.77
N LEU A 12 13.25 6.67 -4.71
CA LEU A 12 13.18 6.11 -3.35
C LEU A 12 12.03 5.12 -3.21
N LEU A 13 10.88 5.40 -3.80
CA LEU A 13 9.76 4.47 -3.83
C LEU A 13 10.10 3.22 -4.65
N ALA A 14 10.67 3.40 -5.86
CA ALA A 14 11.03 2.29 -6.74
C ALA A 14 11.98 1.30 -6.04
N ASN A 15 12.97 1.79 -5.30
CA ASN A 15 13.88 0.96 -4.53
C ASN A 15 13.14 0.14 -3.46
N PHE A 16 12.20 0.75 -2.75
CA PHE A 16 11.41 0.04 -1.75
C PHE A 16 10.44 -0.97 -2.38
N VAL A 17 9.74 -0.58 -3.42
CA VAL A 17 8.82 -1.46 -4.18
C VAL A 17 9.57 -2.67 -4.74
N LYS A 18 10.82 -2.50 -5.23
CA LYS A 18 11.64 -3.59 -5.73
C LYS A 18 11.91 -4.66 -4.66
N ILE A 19 12.15 -4.26 -3.41
CA ILE A 19 12.33 -5.22 -2.30
C ILE A 19 11.08 -6.08 -2.12
N ILE A 20 9.91 -5.46 -2.18
CA ILE A 20 8.63 -6.18 -2.01
C ILE A 20 8.32 -7.05 -3.24
N GLN A 21 8.65 -6.57 -4.44
CA GLN A 21 8.50 -7.36 -5.67
C GLN A 21 9.37 -8.62 -5.64
N THR A 22 10.64 -8.49 -5.23
CA THR A 22 11.54 -9.64 -5.06
C THR A 22 10.93 -10.66 -4.09
N PHE A 23 10.43 -10.21 -2.94
CA PHE A 23 9.74 -11.09 -1.99
C PHE A 23 8.53 -11.81 -2.62
N CYS A 24 7.72 -11.10 -3.41
CA CYS A 24 6.58 -11.70 -4.10
C CYS A 24 7.03 -12.77 -5.12
N GLU A 25 8.06 -12.48 -5.92
CA GLU A 25 8.57 -13.41 -6.92
C GLU A 25 9.18 -14.69 -6.29
N GLU A 26 9.92 -14.55 -5.20
CA GLU A 26 10.54 -15.68 -4.50
C GLU A 26 9.51 -16.60 -3.82
N ASN A 27 8.29 -16.11 -3.52
CA ASN A 27 7.30 -16.86 -2.76
C ASN A 27 5.98 -17.13 -3.52
N LYS A 28 5.91 -16.79 -4.82
CA LYS A 28 4.68 -16.91 -5.63
C LYS A 28 4.21 -18.35 -5.84
N ASP A 29 5.14 -19.30 -5.82
CA ASP A 29 4.89 -20.73 -6.09
C ASP A 29 4.57 -21.53 -4.80
N ILE A 30 4.56 -20.87 -3.65
CA ILE A 30 4.13 -21.47 -2.37
C ILE A 30 2.60 -21.32 -2.26
N ASP A 31 1.89 -22.42 -2.35
CA ASP A 31 0.40 -22.44 -2.40
C ASP A 31 -0.23 -21.69 -1.23
N GLU A 32 0.24 -21.92 -0.01
CA GLU A 32 -0.26 -21.29 1.22
C GLU A 32 -0.02 -19.77 1.22
N MET A 33 0.99 -19.29 0.50
CA MET A 33 1.31 -17.87 0.39
C MET A 33 0.48 -17.14 -0.67
N GLY A 34 -0.15 -17.85 -1.59
CA GLY A 34 -0.91 -17.25 -2.70
C GLY A 34 -1.96 -16.24 -2.26
N GLN A 35 -2.61 -16.47 -1.10
CA GLN A 35 -3.60 -15.57 -0.52
C GLN A 35 -3.02 -14.20 -0.07
N PHE A 36 -1.71 -14.10 0.17
CA PHE A 36 -1.00 -12.89 0.57
C PHE A 36 -0.27 -12.26 -0.62
N ILE A 37 0.42 -13.08 -1.42
CA ILE A 37 1.28 -12.62 -2.51
C ILE A 37 0.48 -11.96 -3.64
N ARG A 38 -0.62 -12.59 -4.08
CA ARG A 38 -1.44 -12.06 -5.19
C ARG A 38 -2.01 -10.66 -4.90
N PRO A 39 -2.70 -10.43 -3.75
CA PRO A 39 -3.18 -9.08 -3.44
C PRO A 39 -2.03 -8.10 -3.19
N LEU A 40 -0.92 -8.51 -2.58
CA LEU A 40 0.24 -7.65 -2.38
C LEU A 40 0.83 -7.17 -3.72
N ALA A 41 1.08 -8.07 -4.66
CA ALA A 41 1.58 -7.75 -6.00
C ALA A 41 0.64 -6.79 -6.75
N LYS A 42 -0.69 -7.00 -6.65
CA LYS A 42 -1.69 -6.09 -7.21
C LYS A 42 -1.54 -4.67 -6.64
N HIS A 43 -1.42 -4.53 -5.32
CA HIS A 43 -1.29 -3.23 -4.68
C HIS A 43 0.04 -2.53 -4.97
N LEU A 44 1.12 -3.29 -5.20
CA LEU A 44 2.38 -2.70 -5.65
C LEU A 44 2.26 -2.04 -7.02
N LYS A 45 1.59 -2.70 -7.97
CA LYS A 45 1.29 -2.09 -9.27
C LYS A 45 0.46 -0.83 -9.12
N GLU A 46 -0.63 -0.91 -8.35
CA GLU A 46 -1.51 0.23 -8.08
C GLU A 46 -0.75 1.40 -7.42
N TRP A 47 0.20 1.12 -6.52
CA TRP A 47 1.04 2.14 -5.91
C TRP A 47 1.90 2.90 -6.93
N GLY A 48 2.50 2.17 -7.87
CA GLY A 48 3.23 2.76 -8.98
C GLY A 48 2.35 3.64 -9.86
N ASP A 49 1.18 3.12 -10.24
CA ASP A 49 0.21 3.81 -11.10
C ASP A 49 -0.33 5.10 -10.42
N LEU A 50 -0.65 5.04 -9.12
CA LEU A 50 -1.05 6.21 -8.33
C LEU A 50 0.05 7.27 -8.29
N THR A 51 1.29 6.84 -8.03
CA THR A 51 2.43 7.76 -7.95
C THR A 51 2.68 8.47 -9.27
N ALA A 52 2.64 7.73 -10.38
CA ALA A 52 2.78 8.29 -11.71
C ALA A 52 1.67 9.30 -12.03
N ARG A 53 0.40 8.95 -11.73
CA ARG A 53 -0.75 9.82 -11.95
C ARG A 53 -0.64 11.14 -11.18
N ILE A 54 -0.33 11.07 -9.88
CA ILE A 54 -0.15 12.28 -9.07
C ILE A 54 1.01 13.13 -9.62
N GLY A 55 2.11 12.49 -10.03
CA GLY A 55 3.23 13.19 -10.64
C GLY A 55 2.85 13.94 -11.93
N MET A 56 2.04 13.32 -12.80
CA MET A 56 1.51 13.97 -14.00
C MET A 56 0.57 15.14 -13.66
N GLN A 57 -0.37 14.94 -12.76
CA GLN A 57 -1.29 16.00 -12.32
C GLN A 57 -0.54 17.19 -11.71
N ALA A 58 0.54 16.93 -10.99
CA ALA A 58 1.36 17.96 -10.36
C ALA A 58 2.09 18.86 -11.36
N THR A 59 2.28 18.42 -12.61
CA THR A 59 2.86 19.27 -13.68
C THR A 59 1.88 20.34 -14.17
N GLU A 60 0.58 20.05 -14.09
CA GLU A 60 -0.49 20.95 -14.50
C GLU A 60 -0.97 21.81 -13.31
N ASN A 61 -1.12 21.17 -12.15
CA ASN A 61 -1.57 21.80 -10.91
C ASN A 61 -0.76 21.30 -9.70
N PRO A 62 0.17 22.10 -9.14
CA PRO A 62 0.98 21.72 -7.98
C PRO A 62 0.17 21.35 -6.74
N ASP A 63 -1.05 21.87 -6.59
CA ASP A 63 -1.93 21.58 -5.45
C ASP A 63 -2.40 20.12 -5.43
N ALA A 64 -2.33 19.42 -6.57
CA ALA A 64 -2.64 18.00 -6.67
C ALA A 64 -1.82 17.14 -5.69
N VAL A 65 -0.57 17.54 -5.41
CA VAL A 65 0.30 16.85 -4.44
C VAL A 65 -0.26 16.98 -3.03
N GLY A 66 -0.69 18.17 -2.66
CA GLY A 66 -1.30 18.45 -1.36
C GLY A 66 -2.62 17.68 -1.18
N GLY A 67 -3.50 17.77 -2.16
CA GLY A 67 -4.80 17.09 -2.16
C GLY A 67 -4.71 15.56 -2.04
N ALA A 68 -3.67 14.96 -2.63
CA ALA A 68 -3.45 13.52 -2.57
C ALA A 68 -2.66 13.05 -1.33
N ALA A 69 -1.93 13.93 -0.64
CA ALA A 69 -0.87 13.57 0.28
C ALA A 69 -1.32 12.64 1.43
N VAL A 70 -2.46 12.92 2.05
CA VAL A 70 -2.99 12.17 3.19
C VAL A 70 -3.45 10.79 2.76
N ASP A 71 -4.25 10.70 1.71
CA ASP A 71 -4.76 9.42 1.19
C ASP A 71 -3.62 8.56 0.64
N TYR A 72 -2.63 9.16 -0.02
CA TYR A 72 -1.44 8.47 -0.47
C TYR A 72 -0.61 7.93 0.70
N MET A 73 -0.49 8.66 1.81
CA MET A 73 0.19 8.18 3.02
C MET A 73 -0.52 6.96 3.61
N TYR A 74 -1.85 6.99 3.73
CA TYR A 74 -2.62 5.85 4.22
C TYR A 74 -2.50 4.64 3.29
N PHE A 75 -2.65 4.84 1.98
CA PHE A 75 -2.46 3.78 0.99
C PHE A 75 -1.08 3.13 1.15
N SER A 76 -0.01 3.94 1.17
CA SER A 76 1.36 3.48 1.34
C SER A 76 1.57 2.71 2.64
N GLY A 77 0.97 3.18 3.74
CA GLY A 77 0.99 2.52 5.05
C GLY A 77 0.33 1.15 5.01
N TYR A 78 -0.87 1.03 4.42
CA TYR A 78 -1.56 -0.25 4.28
C TYR A 78 -0.75 -1.25 3.46
N VAL A 79 -0.17 -0.83 2.33
CA VAL A 79 0.63 -1.74 1.49
C VAL A 79 1.92 -2.17 2.19
N THR A 80 2.59 -1.25 2.89
CA THR A 80 3.79 -1.57 3.68
C THR A 80 3.48 -2.58 4.79
N LEU A 81 2.38 -2.38 5.52
CA LEU A 81 1.96 -3.32 6.57
C LEU A 81 1.52 -4.67 5.98
N ALA A 82 0.90 -4.70 4.80
CA ALA A 82 0.59 -5.95 4.09
C ALA A 82 1.86 -6.76 3.79
N TYR A 83 2.92 -6.09 3.32
CA TYR A 83 4.22 -6.73 3.13
C TYR A 83 4.78 -7.34 4.42
N LEU A 84 4.75 -6.59 5.52
CA LEU A 84 5.24 -7.08 6.81
C LEU A 84 4.41 -8.28 7.32
N TRP A 85 3.08 -8.23 7.17
CA TRP A 85 2.21 -9.37 7.53
C TRP A 85 2.44 -10.58 6.63
N ALA A 86 2.67 -10.40 5.33
CA ALA A 86 3.01 -11.50 4.43
C ALA A 86 4.34 -12.18 4.83
N ARG A 87 5.35 -11.41 5.22
CA ARG A 87 6.61 -11.94 5.75
C ARG A 87 6.42 -12.72 7.04
N MET A 88 5.64 -12.19 7.97
CA MET A 88 5.34 -12.88 9.23
C MET A 88 4.55 -14.18 8.98
N ALA A 89 3.62 -14.17 8.02
CA ALA A 89 2.87 -15.37 7.64
C ALA A 89 3.79 -16.43 7.04
N LEU A 90 4.75 -16.05 6.19
CA LEU A 90 5.72 -16.98 5.62
C LEU A 90 6.54 -17.67 6.72
N VAL A 91 7.10 -16.91 7.65
CA VAL A 91 7.84 -17.47 8.79
C VAL A 91 6.95 -18.41 9.61
N ALA A 92 5.72 -17.96 9.92
CA ALA A 92 4.80 -18.76 10.73
C ALA A 92 4.43 -20.08 10.04
N GLN A 93 4.16 -20.08 8.75
CA GLN A 93 3.86 -21.29 7.98
C GLN A 93 5.06 -22.25 7.91
N THR A 94 6.28 -21.70 7.76
CA THR A 94 7.51 -22.49 7.77
C THR A 94 7.71 -23.19 9.11
N GLU A 95 7.52 -22.49 10.23
CA GLU A 95 7.66 -23.04 11.57
C GLU A 95 6.58 -24.10 11.88
N LEU A 96 5.34 -23.87 11.42
CA LEU A 96 4.25 -24.86 11.54
C LEU A 96 4.58 -26.13 10.76
N ALA A 97 5.11 -26.02 9.54
CA ALA A 97 5.50 -27.15 8.72
C ALA A 97 6.69 -27.94 9.33
N ASN A 98 7.59 -27.25 10.02
CA ASN A 98 8.73 -27.85 10.73
C ASN A 98 8.35 -28.50 12.07
N GLY A 99 7.08 -28.44 12.48
CA GLY A 99 6.61 -29.07 13.73
C GLY A 99 7.03 -28.32 14.99
N SER A 100 7.09 -26.98 14.93
CA SER A 100 7.42 -26.14 16.08
C SER A 100 6.55 -26.46 17.31
N SER A 101 7.13 -26.40 18.49
CA SER A 101 6.42 -26.55 19.77
C SER A 101 5.43 -25.39 20.05
N GLU A 102 5.58 -24.25 19.37
CA GLU A 102 4.76 -23.04 19.53
C GLU A 102 3.62 -22.94 18.49
N GLN A 103 2.96 -24.05 18.20
CA GLN A 103 1.90 -24.18 17.18
C GLN A 103 0.84 -23.08 17.30
N ALA A 104 0.31 -22.84 18.51
CA ALA A 104 -0.75 -21.85 18.73
C ALA A 104 -0.28 -20.41 18.41
N PHE A 105 0.97 -20.09 18.70
CA PHE A 105 1.56 -18.79 18.40
C PHE A 105 1.64 -18.56 16.88
N TYR A 106 2.24 -19.50 16.14
CA TYR A 106 2.40 -19.36 14.70
C TYR A 106 1.06 -19.40 13.95
N ASP A 107 0.13 -20.27 14.36
CA ASP A 107 -1.24 -20.30 13.81
C ASP A 107 -1.94 -18.95 14.01
N SER A 108 -1.79 -18.33 15.17
CA SER A 108 -2.34 -17.01 15.44
C SER A 108 -1.78 -15.92 14.50
N LYS A 109 -0.49 -16.00 14.13
CA LYS A 109 0.14 -15.05 13.19
C LYS A 109 -0.42 -15.20 11.77
N VAL A 110 -0.61 -16.43 11.30
CA VAL A 110 -1.24 -16.69 10.00
C VAL A 110 -2.67 -16.13 9.97
N LYS A 111 -3.47 -16.40 10.99
CA LYS A 111 -4.84 -15.89 11.11
C LYS A 111 -4.90 -14.35 11.18
N THR A 112 -3.98 -13.74 11.88
CA THR A 112 -3.89 -12.26 11.94
C THR A 112 -3.51 -11.67 10.57
N ALA A 113 -2.58 -12.30 9.85
CA ALA A 113 -2.28 -11.90 8.47
C ALA A 113 -3.51 -12.03 7.57
N GLN A 114 -4.25 -13.13 7.64
CA GLN A 114 -5.51 -13.31 6.90
C GLN A 114 -6.52 -12.22 7.23
N PHE A 115 -6.71 -11.90 8.51
CA PHE A 115 -7.56 -10.79 8.93
C PHE A 115 -7.10 -9.46 8.33
N TYR A 116 -5.80 -9.17 8.35
CA TYR A 116 -5.25 -7.95 7.77
C TYR A 116 -5.59 -7.83 6.27
N PHE A 117 -5.31 -8.88 5.51
CA PHE A 117 -5.53 -8.89 4.07
C PHE A 117 -7.02 -8.84 3.68
N THR A 118 -7.90 -9.40 4.51
CA THR A 118 -9.34 -9.46 4.21
C THR A 118 -10.13 -8.26 4.75
N LYS A 119 -9.70 -7.64 5.84
CA LYS A 119 -10.48 -6.60 6.54
C LYS A 119 -9.83 -5.22 6.54
N LEU A 120 -8.50 -5.14 6.52
CA LEU A 120 -7.79 -3.87 6.61
C LEU A 120 -7.25 -3.41 5.25
N LEU A 121 -6.58 -4.28 4.51
CA LEU A 121 -6.02 -3.94 3.21
C LEU A 121 -7.06 -3.41 2.21
N PRO A 122 -8.31 -3.92 2.14
CA PRO A 122 -9.33 -3.38 1.24
C PRO A 122 -9.70 -1.91 1.46
N ARG A 123 -9.35 -1.32 2.61
CA ARG A 123 -9.53 0.13 2.86
C ARG A 123 -8.75 1.01 1.89
N THR A 124 -7.69 0.47 1.28
CA THR A 124 -6.94 1.12 0.21
C THR A 124 -7.82 1.60 -0.94
N THR A 125 -8.92 0.88 -1.25
CA THR A 125 -9.86 1.25 -2.31
C THR A 125 -10.44 2.65 -2.11
N THR A 126 -10.81 3.00 -0.87
CA THR A 126 -11.32 4.35 -0.56
C THR A 126 -10.27 5.42 -0.81
N HIS A 127 -9.01 5.16 -0.42
CA HIS A 127 -7.92 6.11 -0.63
C HIS A 127 -7.62 6.30 -2.12
N VAL A 128 -7.64 5.21 -2.92
CA VAL A 128 -7.50 5.27 -4.38
C VAL A 128 -8.59 6.12 -5.02
N GLN A 129 -9.85 5.91 -4.62
CA GLN A 129 -10.98 6.69 -5.11
C GLN A 129 -10.81 8.18 -4.79
N ARG A 130 -10.46 8.53 -3.55
CA ARG A 130 -10.27 9.92 -3.12
C ARG A 130 -9.11 10.60 -3.83
N ILE A 131 -7.99 9.92 -4.04
CA ILE A 131 -6.89 10.44 -4.86
C ILE A 131 -7.36 10.69 -6.30
N SER A 132 -8.23 9.82 -6.83
CA SER A 132 -8.70 9.90 -8.20
C SER A 132 -9.66 11.07 -8.47
N THR A 133 -10.31 11.62 -7.43
CA THR A 133 -11.18 12.81 -7.58
C THR A 133 -10.41 14.11 -7.82
N GLY A 134 -9.08 14.08 -7.61
CA GLY A 134 -8.23 15.27 -7.79
C GLY A 134 -8.38 16.29 -6.67
N VAL A 135 -7.91 17.52 -6.94
CA VAL A 135 -7.83 18.61 -5.94
C VAL A 135 -9.02 19.54 -5.99
N GLU A 136 -9.81 19.51 -7.05
CA GLU A 136 -10.92 20.43 -7.28
C GLU A 136 -11.91 20.54 -6.10
N PRO A 137 -12.34 19.43 -5.46
CA PRO A 137 -13.25 19.51 -4.32
C PRO A 137 -12.71 20.30 -3.13
N TYR A 138 -11.39 20.45 -3.03
CA TYR A 138 -10.73 21.21 -1.95
C TYR A 138 -10.51 22.68 -2.31
N MET A 139 -10.34 22.99 -3.62
CA MET A 139 -9.87 24.28 -4.10
C MET A 139 -10.96 25.10 -4.83
N SER A 140 -12.15 24.54 -5.02
CA SER A 140 -13.23 25.21 -5.78
C SER A 140 -13.95 26.34 -5.00
N MET A 141 -13.82 26.37 -3.66
CA MET A 141 -14.46 27.41 -2.85
C MET A 141 -13.65 28.71 -2.86
N ASN A 142 -14.32 29.82 -3.15
CA ASN A 142 -13.74 31.15 -3.03
C ASN A 142 -13.74 31.62 -1.58
N VAL A 143 -12.86 32.59 -1.26
CA VAL A 143 -12.71 33.13 0.12
C VAL A 143 -14.06 33.63 0.68
N ASP A 144 -14.87 34.29 -0.15
CA ASP A 144 -16.18 34.83 0.26
C ASP A 144 -17.19 33.74 0.64
N GLN A 145 -16.99 32.49 0.20
CA GLN A 145 -17.84 31.35 0.53
C GLN A 145 -17.53 30.75 1.91
N PHE A 146 -16.46 31.19 2.56
CA PHE A 146 -16.13 30.84 3.96
C PHE A 146 -16.63 31.88 4.97
N ALA A 147 -17.20 33.01 4.51
CA ALA A 147 -17.80 34.00 5.38
C ALA A 147 -19.22 33.56 5.79
N PHE A 148 -19.47 33.43 7.09
CA PHE A 148 -20.77 33.16 7.71
C PHE A 148 -21.29 34.40 8.39
#